data_51921ab50e78acc556c63c407d7b2fed
#
_entry.id   51921ab50e78acc556c63c407d7b2fed
#
_cell.length_a   1.000
_cell.length_b   1.000
_cell.length_c   1.000
_cell.angle_alpha   90.00
_cell.angle_beta   90.00
_cell.angle_gamma   90.00
#
_symmetry.space_group_name_H-M   'P 1'
#
loop_
_entity.id
_entity.type
_entity.pdbx_description
1 polymer ?
#
loop_
_entity_poly.entity_id
_entity_poly.type
_entity_poly.pdbx_seq_one_letter_code
_entity_poly.pdbx_strand_id
1 'polypeptide(L)'
;MQNEEKYNFIKYYEHSFRNNWASEAVTDYGTNVTLTYGDLATKIAKLHILFEQCGIKKDDKIAVMGKNNSNWVSVYLATVTYGAIVVPILQDFKANDAIHIVNHSESKLLFISDINWEGIELDQIPDILAVFSLNDWHPISLTLDPERISMSAIVDVFNSRYPNGYTAEEVHYAERSNDQIASINYTSGTTGFSKGVIMPLNGLAGNIR
;
A
#
# COMPACT_ATOMS: atom_id res chain seq x y z
N MET A 1 14.71 -26.22 3.90
CA MET A 1 14.00 -25.25 4.75
C MET A 1 14.81 -23.99 5.05
N GLN A 2 16.07 -24.03 5.50
CA GLN A 2 16.86 -22.80 5.79
C GLN A 2 17.18 -21.92 4.56
N ASN A 3 17.12 -22.41 3.33
CA ASN A 3 17.39 -21.62 2.11
C ASN A 3 16.16 -20.88 1.56
N GLU A 4 14.94 -21.31 1.85
CA GLU A 4 13.71 -20.68 1.35
C GLU A 4 13.36 -19.42 2.14
N GLU A 5 13.57 -19.38 3.45
CA GLU A 5 13.35 -18.17 4.28
C GLU A 5 14.27 -17.01 3.87
N LYS A 6 15.51 -17.31 3.49
CA LYS A 6 16.50 -16.29 3.09
C LYS A 6 16.08 -15.52 1.83
N TYR A 7 15.21 -16.09 1.00
CA TYR A 7 14.76 -15.48 -0.26
C TYR A 7 13.26 -15.12 -0.24
N ASN A 8 12.59 -15.26 0.90
CA ASN A 8 11.21 -14.81 1.05
C ASN A 8 11.17 -13.28 1.10
N PHE A 9 10.43 -12.67 0.17
CA PHE A 9 10.36 -11.21 0.03
C PHE A 9 9.89 -10.53 1.31
N ILE A 10 8.84 -11.05 1.96
CA ILE A 10 8.29 -10.47 3.18
C ILE A 10 9.28 -10.59 4.34
N LYS A 11 9.91 -11.76 4.52
CA LYS A 11 10.93 -11.96 5.56
C LYS A 11 12.18 -11.12 5.31
N TYR A 12 12.55 -10.91 4.04
CA TYR A 12 13.64 -10.02 3.69
C TYR A 12 13.35 -8.57 4.15
N TYR A 13 12.13 -8.06 3.87
CA TYR A 13 11.73 -6.74 4.35
C TYR A 13 11.69 -6.67 5.86
N GLU A 14 11.05 -7.63 6.54
CA GLU A 14 10.99 -7.69 8.00
C GLU A 14 12.39 -7.61 8.63
N HIS A 15 13.32 -8.41 8.12
CA HIS A 15 14.72 -8.41 8.58
C HIS A 15 15.44 -7.08 8.28
N SER A 16 15.25 -6.53 7.08
CA SER A 16 15.85 -5.25 6.68
C SER A 16 15.37 -4.09 7.56
N PHE A 17 14.07 -4.01 7.83
CA PHE A 17 13.50 -2.97 8.69
C PHE A 17 14.01 -3.05 10.12
N ARG A 18 14.09 -4.26 10.67
CA ARG A 18 14.61 -4.48 12.03
C ARG A 18 16.07 -4.08 12.18
N ASN A 19 16.90 -4.47 11.21
CA ASN A 19 18.35 -4.28 11.31
C ASN A 19 18.83 -2.87 10.95
N ASN A 20 18.02 -2.11 10.20
CA ASN A 20 18.39 -0.77 9.74
C ASN A 20 17.51 0.33 10.35
N TRP A 21 16.88 0.09 11.50
CA TRP A 21 15.86 0.93 12.11
C TRP A 21 16.13 2.44 12.06
N ALA A 22 17.35 2.86 12.43
CA ALA A 22 17.76 4.26 12.48
C ALA A 22 18.37 4.78 11.18
N SER A 23 18.55 3.92 10.16
CA SER A 23 19.12 4.31 8.86
C SER A 23 18.09 5.01 8.00
N GLU A 24 18.53 5.90 7.12
CA GLU A 24 17.70 6.54 6.12
C GLU A 24 17.15 5.49 5.12
N ALA A 25 15.84 5.54 4.83
CA ALA A 25 15.17 4.60 3.94
C ALA A 25 14.65 5.24 2.67
N VAL A 26 14.00 6.40 2.77
CA VAL A 26 13.37 7.11 1.64
C VAL A 26 13.52 8.60 1.83
N THR A 27 13.91 9.31 0.77
CA THR A 27 13.93 10.79 0.74
C THR A 27 13.03 11.31 -0.37
N ASP A 28 12.12 12.20 -0.03
CA ASP A 28 11.27 12.90 -0.99
C ASP A 28 12.03 14.08 -1.60
N TYR A 29 12.41 13.97 -2.86
CA TYR A 29 13.23 14.96 -3.57
C TYR A 29 12.63 16.38 -3.54
N GLY A 30 11.29 16.52 -3.66
CA GLY A 30 10.63 17.83 -3.73
C GLY A 30 10.52 18.57 -2.38
N THR A 31 10.49 17.83 -1.27
CA THR A 31 10.33 18.37 0.09
C THR A 31 11.58 18.23 0.96
N ASN A 32 12.56 17.46 0.52
CA ASN A 32 13.74 17.05 1.27
C ASN A 32 13.41 16.36 2.62
N VAL A 33 12.21 15.75 2.71
CA VAL A 33 11.83 14.95 3.87
C VAL A 33 12.44 13.57 3.73
N THR A 34 13.26 13.18 4.69
CA THR A 34 13.86 11.85 4.79
C THR A 34 13.17 11.05 5.90
N LEU A 35 12.75 9.84 5.57
CA LEU A 35 12.23 8.87 6.53
C LEU A 35 13.30 7.81 6.82
N THR A 36 13.47 7.46 8.08
CA THR A 36 14.21 6.26 8.48
C THR A 36 13.40 4.99 8.21
N TYR A 37 14.06 3.82 8.30
CA TYR A 37 13.34 2.54 8.28
C TYR A 37 12.31 2.45 9.42
N GLY A 38 12.62 3.01 10.60
CA GLY A 38 11.68 3.07 11.73
C GLY A 38 10.46 3.95 11.45
N ASP A 39 10.65 5.12 10.83
CA ASP A 39 9.55 5.99 10.42
C ASP A 39 8.65 5.30 9.40
N LEU A 40 9.26 4.66 8.41
CA LEU A 40 8.55 3.93 7.36
C LEU A 40 7.80 2.72 7.94
N ALA A 41 8.41 1.96 8.84
CA ALA A 41 7.76 0.85 9.55
C ALA A 41 6.57 1.33 10.39
N THR A 42 6.71 2.48 11.06
CA THR A 42 5.62 3.09 11.83
C THR A 42 4.46 3.51 10.92
N LYS A 43 4.74 4.08 9.75
CA LYS A 43 3.71 4.40 8.74
C LYS A 43 3.01 3.13 8.25
N ILE A 44 3.76 2.07 7.95
CA ILE A 44 3.22 0.77 7.54
C ILE A 44 2.30 0.19 8.62
N ALA A 45 2.70 0.21 9.90
CA ALA A 45 1.89 -0.30 10.99
C ALA A 45 0.56 0.47 11.15
N LYS A 46 0.57 1.81 10.98
CA LYS A 46 -0.66 2.61 10.97
C LYS A 46 -1.56 2.30 9.77
N LEU A 47 -1.00 2.08 8.59
CA LEU A 47 -1.75 1.65 7.41
C LEU A 47 -2.34 0.24 7.59
N HIS A 48 -1.63 -0.69 8.23
CA HIS A 48 -2.20 -2.00 8.57
C HIS A 48 -3.43 -1.86 9.46
N ILE A 49 -3.39 -0.98 10.48
CA ILE A 49 -4.55 -0.69 11.32
C ILE A 49 -5.69 -0.09 10.48
N LEU A 50 -5.40 0.84 9.57
CA LEU A 50 -6.39 1.40 8.66
C LEU A 50 -7.04 0.30 7.80
N PHE A 51 -6.26 -0.61 7.24
CA PHE A 51 -6.76 -1.74 6.45
C PHE A 51 -7.65 -2.67 7.29
N GLU A 52 -7.25 -2.97 8.52
CA GLU A 52 -8.07 -3.74 9.48
C GLU A 52 -9.42 -3.04 9.74
N GLN A 53 -9.40 -1.73 10.00
CA GLN A 53 -10.63 -0.95 10.24
C GLN A 53 -11.53 -0.87 9.00
N CYS A 54 -10.94 -0.88 7.80
CA CYS A 54 -11.69 -0.96 6.54
C CYS A 54 -12.18 -2.39 6.22
N GLY A 55 -11.83 -3.40 7.03
CA GLY A 55 -12.23 -4.78 6.81
C GLY A 55 -11.49 -5.49 5.68
N ILE A 56 -10.33 -4.99 5.28
CA ILE A 56 -9.48 -5.59 4.24
C ILE A 56 -8.99 -6.96 4.69
N LYS A 57 -9.04 -7.92 3.78
CA LYS A 57 -8.60 -9.29 3.99
C LYS A 57 -7.38 -9.62 3.12
N LYS A 58 -6.79 -10.76 3.41
CA LYS A 58 -5.73 -11.32 2.57
C LYS A 58 -6.23 -11.45 1.12
N ASP A 59 -5.35 -11.10 0.17
CA ASP A 59 -5.58 -11.12 -1.28
C ASP A 59 -6.62 -10.10 -1.80
N ASP A 60 -7.21 -9.25 -0.93
CA ASP A 60 -7.94 -8.06 -1.39
C ASP A 60 -6.98 -7.11 -2.13
N LYS A 61 -7.52 -6.35 -3.08
CA LYS A 61 -6.71 -5.44 -3.89
C LYS A 61 -6.85 -4.01 -3.37
N ILE A 62 -5.71 -3.33 -3.30
CA ILE A 62 -5.61 -1.91 -2.91
C ILE A 62 -4.92 -1.16 -4.05
N ALA A 63 -5.63 -0.22 -4.66
CA ALA A 63 -5.09 0.61 -5.72
C ALA A 63 -4.35 1.82 -5.15
N VAL A 64 -3.25 2.20 -5.81
CA VAL A 64 -2.47 3.40 -5.48
C VAL A 64 -2.14 4.16 -6.75
N MET A 65 -2.53 5.45 -6.83
CA MET A 65 -2.32 6.32 -7.98
C MET A 65 -1.77 7.69 -7.55
N GLY A 66 -0.65 8.08 -8.09
CA GLY A 66 -0.03 9.37 -7.83
C GLY A 66 1.47 9.36 -8.07
N LYS A 67 2.09 10.49 -7.80
CA LYS A 67 3.54 10.64 -7.91
C LYS A 67 4.25 9.78 -6.85
N ASN A 68 5.33 9.12 -7.27
CA ASN A 68 6.17 8.35 -6.37
C ASN A 68 6.77 9.27 -5.30
N ASN A 69 6.40 9.04 -4.06
CA ASN A 69 6.90 9.72 -2.86
C ASN A 69 6.88 8.74 -1.67
N SER A 70 7.28 9.21 -0.50
CA SER A 70 7.32 8.38 0.72
C SER A 70 5.95 7.80 1.11
N ASN A 71 4.86 8.52 0.87
CA ASN A 71 3.51 8.01 1.13
C ASN A 71 3.10 6.91 0.13
N TRP A 72 3.45 7.08 -1.16
CA TRP A 72 3.23 6.05 -2.18
C TRP A 72 3.97 4.75 -1.81
N VAL A 73 5.25 4.87 -1.44
CA VAL A 73 6.07 3.74 -0.98
C VAL A 73 5.47 3.10 0.27
N SER A 74 4.99 3.92 1.22
CA SER A 74 4.35 3.43 2.45
C SER A 74 3.10 2.60 2.15
N VAL A 75 2.22 3.08 1.27
CA VAL A 75 1.00 2.36 0.86
C VAL A 75 1.34 1.07 0.12
N TYR A 76 2.31 1.12 -0.81
CA TYR A 76 2.75 -0.06 -1.55
C TYR A 76 3.27 -1.16 -0.60
N LEU A 77 4.22 -0.80 0.26
CA LEU A 77 4.82 -1.75 1.21
C LEU A 77 3.80 -2.24 2.24
N ALA A 78 2.96 -1.34 2.77
CA ALA A 78 1.90 -1.72 3.71
C ALA A 78 0.95 -2.75 3.07
N THR A 79 0.53 -2.54 1.82
CA THR A 79 -0.36 -3.46 1.12
C THR A 79 0.26 -4.84 0.99
N VAL A 80 1.51 -4.91 0.50
CA VAL A 80 2.20 -6.19 0.28
C VAL A 80 2.49 -6.90 1.60
N THR A 81 2.92 -6.17 2.63
CA THR A 81 3.27 -6.74 3.95
C THR A 81 2.05 -7.07 4.80
N TYR A 82 0.89 -6.48 4.53
CA TYR A 82 -0.40 -6.86 5.11
C TYR A 82 -0.92 -8.21 4.60
N GLY A 83 -0.51 -8.59 3.40
CA GLY A 83 -1.02 -9.77 2.71
C GLY A 83 -2.07 -9.47 1.65
N ALA A 84 -2.30 -8.20 1.35
CA ALA A 84 -3.12 -7.74 0.24
C ALA A 84 -2.32 -7.65 -1.07
N ILE A 85 -2.99 -7.36 -2.17
CA ILE A 85 -2.40 -7.24 -3.51
C ILE A 85 -2.43 -5.76 -3.89
N VAL A 86 -1.26 -5.20 -4.19
CA VAL A 86 -1.17 -3.80 -4.62
C VAL A 86 -1.46 -3.67 -6.12
N VAL A 87 -2.24 -2.65 -6.48
CA VAL A 87 -2.55 -2.28 -7.86
C VAL A 87 -2.00 -0.87 -8.12
N PRO A 88 -0.72 -0.76 -8.51
CA PRO A 88 -0.13 0.53 -8.83
C PRO A 88 -0.67 1.03 -10.17
N ILE A 89 -1.20 2.26 -10.16
CA ILE A 89 -1.70 2.96 -11.33
C ILE A 89 -0.75 4.13 -11.63
N LEU A 90 -0.29 4.22 -12.86
CA LEU A 90 0.60 5.30 -13.28
C LEU A 90 -0.12 6.64 -13.15
N GLN A 91 0.58 7.65 -12.61
CA GLN A 91 0.03 8.99 -12.41
C GLN A 91 -0.47 9.67 -13.69
N ASP A 92 0.09 9.30 -14.84
CA ASP A 92 -0.22 9.89 -16.15
C ASP A 92 -1.43 9.21 -16.83
N PHE A 93 -2.02 8.19 -16.22
CA PHE A 93 -3.27 7.60 -16.73
C PHE A 93 -4.43 8.59 -16.55
N LYS A 94 -5.33 8.61 -17.55
CA LYS A 94 -6.53 9.43 -17.49
C LYS A 94 -7.56 8.82 -16.52
N ALA A 95 -8.52 9.63 -16.07
CA ALA A 95 -9.57 9.19 -15.16
C ALA A 95 -10.27 7.91 -15.64
N ASN A 96 -10.63 7.82 -16.93
CA ASN A 96 -11.28 6.63 -17.48
C ASN A 96 -10.41 5.36 -17.39
N ASP A 97 -9.08 5.49 -17.56
CA ASP A 97 -8.17 4.34 -17.41
C ASP A 97 -8.07 3.93 -15.95
N ALA A 98 -8.00 4.90 -15.03
CA ALA A 98 -7.99 4.65 -13.59
C ALA A 98 -9.27 3.96 -13.13
N ILE A 99 -10.45 4.45 -13.55
CA ILE A 99 -11.76 3.84 -13.29
C ILE A 99 -11.80 2.39 -13.80
N HIS A 100 -11.34 2.17 -15.04
CA HIS A 100 -11.27 0.82 -15.61
C HIS A 100 -10.39 -0.10 -14.77
N ILE A 101 -9.19 0.36 -14.38
CA ILE A 101 -8.24 -0.44 -13.60
C ILE A 101 -8.80 -0.78 -12.22
N VAL A 102 -9.37 0.20 -11.51
CA VAL A 102 -9.99 0.01 -10.20
C VAL A 102 -11.09 -1.04 -10.25
N ASN A 103 -12.00 -0.94 -11.22
CA ASN A 103 -13.10 -1.87 -11.40
C ASN A 103 -12.61 -3.26 -11.85
N HIS A 104 -11.73 -3.32 -12.85
CA HIS A 104 -11.23 -4.59 -13.40
C HIS A 104 -10.39 -5.37 -12.37
N SER A 105 -9.64 -4.67 -11.52
CA SER A 105 -8.87 -5.30 -10.43
C SER A 105 -9.75 -5.67 -9.23
N GLU A 106 -10.98 -5.19 -9.16
CA GLU A 106 -11.87 -5.31 -7.99
C GLU A 106 -11.24 -4.72 -6.72
N SER A 107 -10.53 -3.60 -6.86
CA SER A 107 -9.88 -2.94 -5.73
C SER A 107 -10.89 -2.51 -4.67
N LYS A 108 -10.56 -2.74 -3.40
CA LYS A 108 -11.40 -2.39 -2.26
C LYS A 108 -11.08 -1.02 -1.68
N LEU A 109 -9.84 -0.59 -1.76
CA LEU A 109 -9.39 0.75 -1.39
C LEU A 109 -8.67 1.40 -2.55
N LEU A 110 -8.76 2.74 -2.61
CA LEU A 110 -8.00 3.56 -3.54
C LEU A 110 -7.26 4.66 -2.76
N PHE A 111 -5.94 4.68 -2.85
CA PHE A 111 -5.11 5.81 -2.43
C PHE A 111 -4.73 6.62 -3.67
N ILE A 112 -5.14 7.88 -3.71
CA ILE A 112 -4.99 8.70 -4.92
C ILE A 112 -4.53 10.11 -4.59
N SER A 113 -3.68 10.71 -5.43
CA SER A 113 -3.35 12.12 -5.29
C SER A 113 -4.53 13.01 -5.70
N ASP A 114 -4.64 14.19 -5.09
CA ASP A 114 -5.78 15.09 -5.30
C ASP A 114 -5.96 15.46 -6.78
N ILE A 115 -4.86 15.67 -7.48
CA ILE A 115 -4.90 16.00 -8.92
C ILE A 115 -5.39 14.82 -9.78
N ASN A 116 -5.10 13.59 -9.39
CA ASN A 116 -5.56 12.40 -10.12
C ASN A 116 -7.00 12.04 -9.77
N TRP A 117 -7.52 12.53 -8.63
CA TRP A 117 -8.91 12.35 -8.24
C TRP A 117 -9.88 13.19 -9.08
N GLU A 118 -9.39 14.30 -9.66
CA GLU A 118 -10.20 15.12 -10.54
C GLU A 118 -10.73 14.32 -11.73
N GLY A 119 -12.05 14.33 -11.92
CA GLY A 119 -12.73 13.64 -13.02
C GLY A 119 -13.04 12.15 -12.75
N ILE A 120 -12.90 11.67 -11.50
CA ILE A 120 -13.41 10.36 -11.05
C ILE A 120 -14.63 10.59 -10.16
N GLU A 121 -15.75 10.03 -10.55
CA GLU A 121 -16.99 10.04 -9.74
C GLU A 121 -17.17 8.68 -9.05
N LEU A 122 -17.71 8.69 -7.83
CA LEU A 122 -17.86 7.48 -7.01
C LEU A 122 -18.76 6.42 -7.62
N ASP A 123 -19.80 6.83 -8.32
CA ASP A 123 -20.72 5.92 -9.00
C ASP A 123 -20.05 5.12 -10.12
N GLN A 124 -18.89 5.59 -10.59
CA GLN A 124 -18.08 4.89 -11.60
C GLN A 124 -17.18 3.80 -11.01
N ILE A 125 -16.99 3.78 -9.68
CA ILE A 125 -16.20 2.78 -8.94
C ILE A 125 -17.00 2.19 -7.76
N PRO A 126 -18.14 1.53 -8.05
CA PRO A 126 -19.15 1.18 -7.04
C PRO A 126 -18.68 0.18 -5.97
N ASP A 127 -17.64 -0.60 -6.24
CA ASP A 127 -17.15 -1.65 -5.33
C ASP A 127 -16.07 -1.16 -4.36
N ILE A 128 -15.68 0.13 -4.45
CA ILE A 128 -14.71 0.76 -3.54
C ILE A 128 -15.34 0.98 -2.16
N LEU A 129 -14.66 0.55 -1.11
CA LEU A 129 -15.08 0.78 0.28
C LEU A 129 -14.67 2.17 0.77
N ALA A 130 -13.50 2.64 0.35
CA ALA A 130 -12.97 3.94 0.73
C ALA A 130 -11.93 4.46 -0.27
N VAL A 131 -11.90 5.78 -0.42
CA VAL A 131 -10.88 6.53 -1.16
C VAL A 131 -10.15 7.44 -0.18
N PHE A 132 -8.82 7.39 -0.22
CA PHE A 132 -7.93 8.18 0.65
C PHE A 132 -7.01 9.07 -0.19
N SER A 133 -6.77 10.29 0.29
CA SER A 133 -5.71 11.13 -0.26
C SER A 133 -4.34 10.47 -0.06
N LEU A 134 -3.52 10.44 -1.11
CA LEU A 134 -2.16 9.94 -1.02
C LEU A 134 -1.24 10.90 -0.23
N ASN A 135 -1.64 12.15 -0.05
CA ASN A 135 -0.81 13.17 0.59
C ASN A 135 -0.68 12.97 2.10
N ASP A 136 -1.77 12.60 2.77
CA ASP A 136 -1.85 12.51 4.24
C ASP A 136 -2.80 11.41 4.74
N TRP A 137 -3.35 10.61 3.82
CA TRP A 137 -4.29 9.51 4.04
C TRP A 137 -5.64 9.94 4.65
N HIS A 138 -5.99 11.24 4.57
CA HIS A 138 -7.35 11.62 4.95
C HIS A 138 -8.37 10.98 3.99
N PRO A 139 -9.55 10.61 4.49
CA PRO A 139 -10.59 10.04 3.65
C PRO A 139 -11.19 11.11 2.74
N ILE A 140 -11.20 10.83 1.43
CA ILE A 140 -11.88 11.64 0.41
C ILE A 140 -13.34 11.18 0.31
N SER A 141 -13.56 9.87 0.34
CA SER A 141 -14.88 9.27 0.30
C SER A 141 -14.92 7.92 0.99
N LEU A 142 -16.04 7.63 1.63
CA LEU A 142 -16.24 6.46 2.45
C LEU A 142 -17.64 5.90 2.26
N THR A 143 -17.73 4.56 2.12
CA THR A 143 -18.96 3.80 2.37
C THR A 143 -18.99 3.23 3.81
N LEU A 144 -17.89 3.42 4.54
CA LEU A 144 -17.64 2.93 5.89
C LEU A 144 -17.89 4.03 6.93
N ASP A 145 -17.94 3.65 8.23
CA ASP A 145 -18.07 4.59 9.34
C ASP A 145 -16.86 5.53 9.41
N PRO A 146 -17.04 6.86 9.20
CA PRO A 146 -15.95 7.82 9.18
C PRO A 146 -15.21 7.93 10.52
N GLU A 147 -15.90 7.69 11.66
CA GLU A 147 -15.30 7.80 12.98
C GLU A 147 -14.22 6.73 13.20
N ARG A 148 -14.41 5.54 12.66
CA ARG A 148 -13.48 4.40 12.82
C ARG A 148 -12.21 4.51 11.98
N ILE A 149 -12.28 5.21 10.85
CA ILE A 149 -11.20 5.26 9.84
C ILE A 149 -10.62 6.67 9.69
N SER A 150 -10.93 7.58 10.60
CA SER A 150 -10.22 8.86 10.72
C SER A 150 -8.76 8.63 11.13
N MET A 151 -7.84 9.49 10.69
CA MET A 151 -6.43 9.37 11.10
C MET A 151 -6.24 9.50 12.61
N SER A 152 -7.09 10.26 13.32
CA SER A 152 -7.08 10.33 14.78
C SER A 152 -7.43 8.97 15.41
N ALA A 153 -8.49 8.31 14.94
CA ALA A 153 -8.86 6.97 15.43
C ALA A 153 -7.77 5.94 15.17
N ILE A 154 -7.13 5.99 14.00
CA ILE A 154 -6.00 5.10 13.67
C ILE A 154 -4.81 5.33 14.62
N VAL A 155 -4.49 6.60 14.93
CA VAL A 155 -3.43 6.96 15.88
C VAL A 155 -3.78 6.48 17.28
N ASP A 156 -5.02 6.61 17.74
CA ASP A 156 -5.47 6.15 19.05
C ASP A 156 -5.36 4.62 19.17
N VAL A 157 -5.79 3.88 18.16
CA VAL A 157 -5.61 2.41 18.11
C VAL A 157 -4.13 2.04 18.09
N PHE A 158 -3.31 2.75 17.33
CA PHE A 158 -1.86 2.53 17.26
C PHE A 158 -1.21 2.73 18.63
N ASN A 159 -1.49 3.86 19.32
CA ASN A 159 -0.94 4.15 20.63
C ASN A 159 -1.42 3.16 21.70
N SER A 160 -2.67 2.69 21.61
CA SER A 160 -3.20 1.65 22.49
C SER A 160 -2.51 0.29 22.27
N ARG A 161 -2.19 -0.05 21.02
CA ARG A 161 -1.51 -1.30 20.66
C ARG A 161 -0.03 -1.29 21.04
N TYR A 162 0.60 -0.10 20.96
CA TYR A 162 2.02 0.10 21.23
C TYR A 162 2.26 1.20 22.30
N PRO A 163 1.85 0.96 23.56
CA PRO A 163 1.89 1.98 24.62
C PRO A 163 3.30 2.43 25.01
N ASN A 164 4.32 1.62 24.71
CA ASN A 164 5.73 1.93 24.96
C ASN A 164 6.45 2.45 23.69
N GLY A 165 5.71 2.76 22.62
CA GLY A 165 6.24 3.09 21.31
C GLY A 165 6.37 1.85 20.41
N TYR A 166 6.50 2.08 19.11
CA TYR A 166 6.71 1.04 18.10
C TYR A 166 8.21 0.91 17.83
N THR A 167 8.74 -0.28 17.95
CA THR A 167 10.19 -0.56 17.86
C THR A 167 10.49 -1.60 16.80
N ALA A 168 11.77 -1.84 16.53
CA ALA A 168 12.23 -2.82 15.56
C ALA A 168 11.74 -4.25 15.87
N GLU A 169 11.61 -4.60 17.15
CA GLU A 169 11.17 -5.92 17.62
C GLU A 169 9.70 -6.19 17.28
N GLU A 170 8.89 -5.13 17.13
CA GLU A 170 7.46 -5.23 16.85
C GLU A 170 7.14 -5.31 15.35
N VAL A 171 8.16 -5.20 14.49
CA VAL A 171 7.98 -5.36 13.04
C VAL A 171 7.69 -6.81 12.71
N HIS A 172 6.41 -7.13 12.49
CA HIS A 172 5.93 -8.43 12.04
C HIS A 172 4.99 -8.27 10.87
N TYR A 173 5.25 -8.99 9.80
CA TYR A 173 4.47 -8.94 8.58
C TYR A 173 3.76 -10.26 8.30
N ALA A 174 2.73 -10.22 7.45
CA ALA A 174 1.93 -11.39 7.10
C ALA A 174 2.81 -12.50 6.50
N GLU A 175 2.57 -13.73 6.94
CA GLU A 175 3.24 -14.89 6.34
C GLU A 175 2.70 -15.13 4.93
N ARG A 176 3.60 -15.13 3.96
CA ARG A 176 3.29 -15.35 2.55
C ARG A 176 4.37 -16.21 1.90
N SER A 177 3.95 -17.14 1.05
CA SER A 177 4.87 -17.86 0.17
C SER A 177 5.22 -17.01 -1.07
N ASN A 178 6.38 -17.25 -1.64
CA ASN A 178 6.90 -16.47 -2.77
C ASN A 178 6.09 -16.60 -4.08
N ASP A 179 5.24 -17.59 -4.22
CA ASP A 179 4.34 -17.81 -5.35
C ASP A 179 3.02 -17.00 -5.26
N GLN A 180 2.71 -16.44 -4.08
CA GLN A 180 1.53 -15.59 -3.92
C GLN A 180 1.67 -14.26 -4.64
N ILE A 181 0.54 -13.76 -5.14
CA ILE A 181 0.48 -12.52 -5.93
C ILE A 181 0.78 -11.33 -5.02
N ALA A 182 1.79 -10.54 -5.40
CA ALA A 182 2.16 -9.30 -4.71
C ALA A 182 1.47 -8.09 -5.33
N SER A 183 1.46 -8.02 -6.67
CA SER A 183 0.89 -6.88 -7.39
C SER A 183 0.24 -7.26 -8.71
N ILE A 184 -0.65 -6.38 -9.20
CA ILE A 184 -1.20 -6.43 -10.55
C ILE A 184 -0.82 -5.11 -11.23
N ASN A 185 0.09 -5.17 -12.19
CA ASN A 185 0.61 -3.99 -12.89
C ASN A 185 -0.11 -3.83 -14.22
N TYR A 186 -0.72 -2.68 -14.45
CA TYR A 186 -1.42 -2.40 -15.70
C TYR A 186 -0.52 -1.69 -16.70
N THR A 187 -0.56 -2.16 -17.95
CA THR A 187 0.16 -1.55 -19.06
C THR A 187 -0.82 -0.98 -20.07
N SER A 188 -0.45 0.12 -20.73
CA SER A 188 -1.23 0.67 -21.85
C SER A 188 -1.26 -0.35 -22.97
N GLY A 189 -2.40 -1.01 -23.17
CA GLY A 189 -2.57 -1.98 -24.23
C GLY A 189 -2.62 -1.31 -25.61
N THR A 190 -1.91 -1.86 -26.59
CA THR A 190 -2.01 -1.43 -28.00
C THR A 190 -3.40 -1.66 -28.60
N THR A 191 -4.28 -2.37 -27.92
CA THR A 191 -5.63 -2.81 -28.36
C THR A 191 -6.78 -2.10 -27.67
N GLY A 192 -6.55 -0.97 -26.95
CA GLY A 192 -7.59 -0.09 -26.40
C GLY A 192 -7.80 -0.16 -24.89
N PHE A 193 -7.69 -1.32 -24.23
CA PHE A 193 -7.83 -1.43 -22.78
C PHE A 193 -6.53 -1.86 -22.10
N SER A 194 -6.25 -1.28 -20.93
CA SER A 194 -5.11 -1.65 -20.10
C SER A 194 -5.21 -3.11 -19.66
N LYS A 195 -4.10 -3.87 -19.78
CA LYS A 195 -4.01 -5.27 -19.36
C LYS A 195 -3.26 -5.38 -18.05
N GLY A 196 -3.82 -6.16 -17.11
CA GLY A 196 -3.19 -6.44 -15.83
C GLY A 196 -2.15 -7.58 -15.95
N VAL A 197 -0.93 -7.31 -15.55
CA VAL A 197 0.16 -8.30 -15.43
C VAL A 197 0.30 -8.69 -13.96
N ILE A 198 0.07 -9.95 -13.67
CA ILE A 198 0.20 -10.50 -12.32
C ILE A 198 1.67 -10.69 -11.98
N MET A 199 2.10 -10.13 -10.85
CA MET A 199 3.46 -10.26 -10.34
C MET A 199 3.44 -10.98 -8.98
N PRO A 200 3.99 -12.19 -8.87
CA PRO A 200 4.13 -12.87 -7.59
C PRO A 200 5.30 -12.30 -6.78
N LEU A 201 5.35 -12.62 -5.48
CA LEU A 201 6.40 -12.16 -4.57
C LEU A 201 7.81 -12.58 -5.03
N ASN A 202 7.98 -13.74 -5.65
CA ASN A 202 9.28 -14.17 -6.18
C ASN A 202 9.76 -13.29 -7.34
N GLY A 203 8.86 -12.69 -8.11
CA GLY A 203 9.20 -11.71 -9.15
C GLY A 203 9.81 -10.44 -8.56
N LEU A 204 9.35 -10.00 -7.39
CA LEU A 204 9.95 -8.90 -6.65
C LEU A 204 11.27 -9.32 -6.00
N ALA A 205 11.31 -10.49 -5.35
CA ALA A 205 12.50 -11.02 -4.69
C ALA A 205 13.67 -11.25 -5.66
N GLY A 206 13.39 -11.63 -6.90
CA GLY A 206 14.40 -11.88 -7.93
C GLY A 206 15.26 -10.67 -8.30
N ASN A 207 14.74 -9.46 -8.07
CA ASN A 207 15.45 -8.21 -8.37
C ASN A 207 16.34 -7.71 -7.21
N ILE A 208 16.32 -8.38 -6.05
CA ILE A 208 17.08 -7.97 -4.84
C ILE A 208 18.32 -8.85 -4.61
N ARG A 209 18.67 -9.71 -5.53
CA ARG A 209 19.82 -10.64 -5.47
C ARG A 209 21.12 -10.00 -5.94
#